data_eaac6c3b3b410b051f7206e0871206a1
#
_entry.id   eaac6c3b3b410b051f7206e0871206a1
#
_cell.length_a   1.000
_cell.length_b   1.000
_cell.length_c   1.000
_cell.angle_alpha   90.00
_cell.angle_beta   90.00
_cell.angle_gamma   90.00
#
_symmetry.space_group_name_H-M   'P 1'
#
loop_
_entity.id
_entity.type
_entity.pdbx_description
1 polymer ?
#
loop_
_entity_poly.entity_id
_entity_poly.type
_entity_poly.pdbx_seq_one_letter_code
_entity_poly.pdbx_strand_id
1 'polypeptide(L)'
;MTTQHLIDLSKVPVPDVIQLPSFEQKLSELKALLLSLDPAYTEALKLESEPMLKLLQVAAYRELHLIGIINDATRANILASSQGNDLDGLASRYNIERLVIQPADHTQTPPVRALQESDAALRRRVQMAFDGLNTAGSIDSYIYHALGA
;
A
#
# COMPACT_ATOMS: atom_id res chain seq x y z
N MET A 1 -19.62 15.99 -25.82
CA MET A 1 -18.83 14.90 -25.20
C MET A 1 -18.42 15.40 -23.85
N THR A 2 -19.17 15.07 -22.81
CA THR A 2 -18.82 15.39 -21.42
C THR A 2 -17.70 14.44 -21.00
N THR A 3 -16.50 14.99 -20.92
CA THR A 3 -15.34 14.28 -20.38
C THR A 3 -15.64 13.88 -18.94
N GLN A 4 -15.60 12.58 -18.65
CA GLN A 4 -15.61 12.09 -17.26
C GLN A 4 -14.58 12.88 -16.42
N HIS A 5 -15.04 13.54 -15.38
CA HIS A 5 -14.19 14.30 -14.45
C HIS A 5 -13.48 13.40 -13.44
N LEU A 6 -13.17 12.16 -13.80
CA LEU A 6 -12.40 11.29 -12.93
C LEU A 6 -10.95 11.80 -12.84
N ILE A 7 -10.48 11.93 -11.64
CA ILE A 7 -9.08 12.27 -11.38
C ILE A 7 -8.19 11.11 -11.88
N ASP A 8 -7.17 11.43 -12.64
CA ASP A 8 -6.16 10.46 -13.04
C ASP A 8 -5.29 10.08 -11.82
N LEU A 9 -5.67 8.98 -11.19
CA LEU A 9 -4.99 8.50 -9.98
C LEU A 9 -3.53 8.10 -10.23
N SER A 10 -3.13 7.83 -11.47
CA SER A 10 -1.73 7.53 -11.79
C SER A 10 -0.81 8.74 -11.60
N LYS A 11 -1.38 9.94 -11.58
CA LYS A 11 -0.68 11.21 -11.36
C LYS A 11 -0.69 11.68 -9.90
N VAL A 12 -1.42 10.97 -9.03
CA VAL A 12 -1.45 11.30 -7.60
C VAL A 12 -0.15 10.80 -6.98
N PRO A 13 0.68 11.70 -6.41
CA PRO A 13 1.91 11.28 -5.77
C PRO A 13 1.60 10.37 -4.58
N VAL A 14 2.29 9.25 -4.52
CA VAL A 14 2.19 8.35 -3.36
C VAL A 14 3.13 8.89 -2.28
N PRO A 15 2.63 9.29 -1.10
CA PRO A 15 3.47 9.85 -0.07
C PRO A 15 4.36 8.77 0.56
N ASP A 16 5.63 9.10 0.76
CA ASP A 16 6.44 8.46 1.77
C ASP A 16 6.28 9.27 3.06
N VAL A 17 5.57 8.71 4.03
CA VAL A 17 5.28 9.38 5.31
C VAL A 17 6.56 9.55 6.11
N ILE A 18 7.45 8.55 6.02
CA ILE A 18 8.77 8.59 6.63
C ILE A 18 9.79 8.36 5.52
N GLN A 19 10.70 9.32 5.35
CA GLN A 19 11.85 9.11 4.46
C GLN A 19 12.65 7.91 4.94
N LEU A 20 12.89 6.94 4.06
CA LEU A 20 13.69 5.76 4.37
C LEU A 20 15.16 6.16 4.35
N PRO A 21 15.86 6.23 5.52
CA PRO A 21 17.29 6.50 5.55
C PRO A 21 18.08 5.32 4.98
N SER A 22 19.34 5.55 4.61
CA SER A 22 20.23 4.44 4.27
C SER A 22 20.58 3.62 5.52
N PHE A 23 21.01 2.37 5.31
CA PHE A 23 21.46 1.52 6.41
C PHE A 23 22.64 2.16 7.17
N GLU A 24 23.57 2.77 6.45
CA GLU A 24 24.75 3.43 7.01
C GLU A 24 24.36 4.64 7.86
N GLN A 25 23.40 5.44 7.40
CA GLN A 25 22.87 6.56 8.18
C GLN A 25 22.24 6.07 9.49
N LYS A 26 21.37 5.06 9.41
CA LYS A 26 20.70 4.51 10.59
C LYS A 26 21.69 3.87 11.57
N LEU A 27 22.67 3.13 11.09
CA LEU A 27 23.72 2.56 11.90
C LEU A 27 24.57 3.65 12.58
N SER A 28 24.87 4.73 11.85
CA SER A 28 25.62 5.87 12.41
C SER A 28 24.85 6.58 13.53
N GLU A 29 23.53 6.77 13.36
CA GLU A 29 22.65 7.31 14.39
C GLU A 29 22.65 6.44 15.66
N LEU A 30 22.52 5.13 15.50
CA LEU A 30 22.50 4.19 16.63
C LEU A 30 23.87 4.13 17.35
N LYS A 31 24.98 4.19 16.60
CA LYS A 31 26.32 4.32 17.19
C LYS A 31 26.44 5.60 17.99
N ALA A 32 26.02 6.73 17.43
CA ALA A 32 26.08 8.02 18.10
C ALA A 32 25.23 8.03 19.39
N LEU A 33 24.03 7.42 19.34
CA LEU A 33 23.18 7.28 20.51
C LEU A 33 23.85 6.43 21.59
N LEU A 34 24.41 5.25 21.25
CA LEU A 34 25.12 4.40 22.21
C LEU A 34 26.29 5.14 22.84
N LEU A 35 27.12 5.85 22.06
CA LEU A 35 28.26 6.60 22.56
C LEU A 35 27.88 7.79 23.44
N SER A 36 26.68 8.36 23.23
CA SER A 36 26.16 9.41 24.12
C SER A 36 25.75 8.86 25.48
N LEU A 37 25.35 7.58 25.55
CA LEU A 37 24.97 6.90 26.79
C LEU A 37 26.20 6.33 27.51
N ASP A 38 27.13 5.75 26.75
CA ASP A 38 28.35 5.17 27.29
C ASP A 38 29.55 5.36 26.33
N PRO A 39 30.40 6.38 26.56
CA PRO A 39 31.59 6.64 25.75
C PRO A 39 32.65 5.52 25.77
N ALA A 40 32.59 4.58 26.72
CA ALA A 40 33.55 3.49 26.84
C ALA A 40 33.56 2.59 25.59
N TYR A 41 32.47 2.53 24.83
CA TYR A 41 32.38 1.73 23.60
C TYR A 41 33.10 2.35 22.39
N THR A 42 33.70 3.53 22.50
CA THR A 42 34.31 4.26 21.35
C THR A 42 35.32 3.41 20.59
N GLU A 43 36.22 2.72 21.27
CA GLU A 43 37.26 1.90 20.62
C GLU A 43 36.69 0.56 20.13
N ALA A 44 35.79 -0.04 20.91
CA ALA A 44 35.17 -1.33 20.58
C ALA A 44 34.38 -1.23 19.27
N LEU A 45 33.60 -0.16 19.06
CA LEU A 45 32.76 0.02 17.87
C LEU A 45 33.52 0.29 16.56
N LYS A 46 34.87 0.44 16.62
CA LYS A 46 35.73 0.48 15.44
C LYS A 46 36.01 -0.90 14.86
N LEU A 47 35.84 -1.96 15.66
CA LEU A 47 36.11 -3.34 15.27
C LEU A 47 34.86 -3.98 14.63
N GLU A 48 34.98 -4.46 13.40
CA GLU A 48 33.86 -5.15 12.71
C GLU A 48 33.42 -6.44 13.40
N SER A 49 34.28 -7.07 14.16
CA SER A 49 34.01 -8.30 14.93
C SER A 49 33.30 -8.06 16.26
N GLU A 50 33.16 -6.79 16.67
CA GLU A 50 32.55 -6.43 17.96
C GLU A 50 31.08 -6.89 18.05
N PRO A 51 30.71 -7.71 19.05
CA PRO A 51 29.33 -8.18 19.21
C PRO A 51 28.31 -7.05 19.37
N MET A 52 28.67 -5.95 20.07
CA MET A 52 27.81 -4.79 20.22
C MET A 52 27.53 -4.14 18.86
N LEU A 53 28.52 -4.05 17.98
CA LEU A 53 28.32 -3.55 16.62
C LEU A 53 27.32 -4.42 15.83
N LYS A 54 27.38 -5.75 15.99
CA LYS A 54 26.41 -6.66 15.36
C LYS A 54 24.99 -6.44 15.87
N LEU A 55 24.81 -6.18 17.16
CA LEU A 55 23.49 -5.83 17.71
C LEU A 55 22.96 -4.50 17.16
N LEU A 56 23.82 -3.48 17.03
CA LEU A 56 23.42 -2.22 16.40
C LEU A 56 23.05 -2.40 14.93
N GLN A 57 23.75 -3.26 14.19
CA GLN A 57 23.38 -3.59 12.81
C GLN A 57 22.00 -4.25 12.73
N VAL A 58 21.72 -5.21 13.62
CA VAL A 58 20.38 -5.86 13.70
C VAL A 58 19.31 -4.82 14.04
N ALA A 59 19.58 -3.92 15.00
CA ALA A 59 18.65 -2.86 15.36
C ALA A 59 18.39 -1.92 14.16
N ALA A 60 19.42 -1.50 13.43
CA ALA A 60 19.28 -0.67 12.23
C ALA A 60 18.39 -1.35 11.17
N TYR A 61 18.60 -2.63 10.87
CA TYR A 61 17.76 -3.38 9.95
C TYR A 61 16.30 -3.45 10.43
N ARG A 62 16.09 -3.67 11.73
CA ARG A 62 14.73 -3.72 12.30
C ARG A 62 14.02 -2.38 12.19
N GLU A 63 14.69 -1.27 12.47
CA GLU A 63 14.10 0.06 12.30
C GLU A 63 13.76 0.36 10.85
N LEU A 64 14.66 0.07 9.89
CA LEU A 64 14.38 0.25 8.47
C LEU A 64 13.18 -0.58 8.01
N HIS A 65 13.08 -1.82 8.49
CA HIS A 65 11.93 -2.68 8.19
C HIS A 65 10.62 -2.11 8.76
N LEU A 66 10.63 -1.57 9.97
CA LEU A 66 9.46 -0.94 10.57
C LEU A 66 9.04 0.33 9.80
N ILE A 67 9.99 1.16 9.36
CA ILE A 67 9.70 2.32 8.51
C ILE A 67 9.06 1.87 7.19
N GLY A 68 9.57 0.79 6.58
CA GLY A 68 8.98 0.20 5.38
C GLY A 68 7.52 -0.22 5.62
N ILE A 69 7.24 -0.95 6.69
CA ILE A 69 5.87 -1.37 7.05
C ILE A 69 4.94 -0.16 7.24
N ILE A 70 5.40 0.91 7.91
CA ILE A 70 4.60 2.13 8.13
C ILE A 70 4.27 2.79 6.78
N ASN A 71 5.23 2.91 5.88
CA ASN A 71 5.02 3.48 4.56
C ASN A 71 4.06 2.62 3.73
N ASP A 72 4.22 1.29 3.75
CA ASP A 72 3.33 0.36 3.04
C ASP A 72 1.90 0.40 3.60
N ALA A 73 1.74 0.44 4.92
CA ALA A 73 0.43 0.60 5.55
C ALA A 73 -0.25 1.93 5.17
N THR A 74 0.53 2.99 5.00
CA THR A 74 -0.01 4.27 4.51
C THR A 74 -0.46 4.17 3.06
N ARG A 75 0.35 3.57 2.19
CA ARG A 75 0.01 3.34 0.77
C ARG A 75 -1.23 2.48 0.59
N ALA A 76 -1.40 1.47 1.47
CA ALA A 76 -2.57 0.61 1.48
C ALA A 76 -3.88 1.36 1.74
N ASN A 77 -3.83 2.49 2.45
CA ASN A 77 -5.00 3.33 2.75
C ASN A 77 -5.30 4.41 1.71
N ILE A 78 -4.55 4.50 0.62
CA ILE A 78 -4.73 5.49 -0.44
C ILE A 78 -5.28 4.79 -1.69
N LEU A 79 -6.42 5.26 -2.21
CA LEU A 79 -7.07 4.65 -3.38
C LEU A 79 -6.15 4.54 -4.60
N ALA A 80 -5.23 5.49 -4.79
CA ALA A 80 -4.30 5.49 -5.91
C ALA A 80 -3.27 4.35 -5.85
N SER A 81 -2.88 3.91 -4.65
CA SER A 81 -1.79 2.96 -4.43
C SER A 81 -2.21 1.62 -3.81
N SER A 82 -3.41 1.54 -3.22
CA SER A 82 -3.92 0.30 -2.63
C SER A 82 -4.11 -0.80 -3.68
N GLN A 83 -3.91 -2.05 -3.31
CA GLN A 83 -4.02 -3.22 -4.17
C GLN A 83 -4.68 -4.40 -3.45
N GLY A 84 -5.23 -5.33 -4.22
CA GLY A 84 -5.82 -6.56 -3.68
C GLY A 84 -6.78 -6.30 -2.52
N ASN A 85 -6.59 -6.98 -1.40
CA ASN A 85 -7.46 -6.91 -0.23
C ASN A 85 -7.53 -5.50 0.40
N ASP A 86 -6.46 -4.71 0.32
CA ASP A 86 -6.45 -3.33 0.84
C ASP A 86 -7.40 -2.45 0.01
N LEU A 87 -7.39 -2.63 -1.31
CA LEU A 87 -8.33 -1.96 -2.21
C LEU A 87 -9.77 -2.43 -1.97
N ASP A 88 -10.00 -3.72 -1.72
CA ASP A 88 -11.31 -4.25 -1.36
C ASP A 88 -11.81 -3.63 -0.05
N GLY A 89 -10.93 -3.47 0.93
CA GLY A 89 -11.22 -2.77 2.19
C GLY A 89 -11.59 -1.30 1.98
N LEU A 90 -10.96 -0.60 1.03
CA LEU A 90 -11.34 0.77 0.67
C LEU A 90 -12.69 0.80 -0.07
N ALA A 91 -12.93 -0.14 -0.99
CA ALA A 91 -14.18 -0.24 -1.75
C ALA A 91 -15.38 -0.51 -0.84
N SER A 92 -15.21 -1.31 0.21
CA SER A 92 -16.26 -1.64 1.17
C SER A 92 -16.82 -0.40 1.89
N ARG A 93 -16.01 0.66 2.06
CA ARG A 93 -16.47 1.94 2.64
C ARG A 93 -17.57 2.62 1.81
N TYR A 94 -17.63 2.28 0.53
CA TYR A 94 -18.63 2.77 -0.43
C TYR A 94 -19.68 1.71 -0.78
N ASN A 95 -19.74 0.61 -0.01
CA ASN A 95 -20.60 -0.54 -0.28
C ASN A 95 -20.39 -1.15 -1.68
N ILE A 96 -19.13 -1.20 -2.12
CA ILE A 96 -18.72 -1.77 -3.39
C ILE A 96 -17.90 -3.03 -3.09
N GLU A 97 -18.31 -4.14 -3.70
CA GLU A 97 -17.58 -5.40 -3.65
C GLU A 97 -16.93 -5.69 -5.01
N ARG A 98 -15.83 -6.45 -4.97
CA ARG A 98 -15.14 -6.91 -6.18
C ARG A 98 -16.02 -7.90 -6.92
N LEU A 99 -16.25 -7.66 -8.21
CA LEU A 99 -17.09 -8.52 -9.04
C LEU A 99 -16.37 -9.85 -9.34
N VAL A 100 -17.13 -10.93 -9.33
CA VAL A 100 -16.68 -12.24 -9.84
C VAL A 100 -17.08 -12.33 -11.30
N ILE A 101 -16.10 -12.18 -12.22
CA ILE A 101 -16.33 -12.23 -13.66
C ILE A 101 -16.61 -13.65 -14.11
N GLN A 102 -15.89 -14.64 -13.55
CA GLN A 102 -16.09 -16.05 -13.80
C GLN A 102 -16.02 -16.80 -12.47
N PRO A 103 -17.06 -17.54 -12.09
CA PRO A 103 -17.03 -18.36 -10.89
C PRO A 103 -16.00 -19.49 -11.03
N ALA A 104 -15.52 -20.00 -9.89
CA ALA A 104 -14.67 -21.18 -9.89
C ALA A 104 -15.47 -22.41 -10.40
N ASP A 105 -14.82 -23.25 -11.20
CA ASP A 105 -15.36 -24.53 -11.63
C ASP A 105 -14.43 -25.67 -11.18
N HIS A 106 -14.86 -26.35 -10.15
CA HIS A 106 -14.13 -27.49 -9.58
C HIS A 106 -14.45 -28.82 -10.29
N THR A 107 -15.36 -28.83 -11.28
CA THR A 107 -15.73 -30.04 -12.03
C THR A 107 -14.77 -30.31 -13.19
N GLN A 108 -14.02 -29.28 -13.61
CA GLN A 108 -13.02 -29.40 -14.68
C GLN A 108 -11.69 -29.97 -14.16
N THR A 109 -10.92 -30.55 -15.07
CA THR A 109 -9.57 -31.06 -14.79
C THR A 109 -8.58 -30.44 -15.78
N PRO A 110 -7.67 -29.53 -15.32
CA PRO A 110 -7.52 -29.02 -13.95
C PRO A 110 -8.67 -28.09 -13.52
N PRO A 111 -8.94 -27.97 -12.20
CA PRO A 111 -9.99 -27.05 -11.72
C PRO A 111 -9.73 -25.60 -12.13
N VAL A 112 -10.76 -24.92 -12.59
CA VAL A 112 -10.68 -23.50 -12.98
C VAL A 112 -10.91 -22.63 -11.75
N ARG A 113 -9.99 -21.70 -11.50
CA ARG A 113 -10.13 -20.72 -10.40
C ARG A 113 -11.12 -19.62 -10.79
N ALA A 114 -11.76 -19.04 -9.80
CA ALA A 114 -12.57 -17.85 -10.01
C ALA A 114 -11.71 -16.72 -10.62
N LEU A 115 -12.26 -16.05 -11.62
CA LEU A 115 -11.69 -14.82 -12.18
C LEU A 115 -12.45 -13.64 -11.57
N GLN A 116 -11.72 -12.77 -10.90
CA GLN A 116 -12.26 -11.57 -10.28
C GLN A 116 -11.93 -10.33 -11.10
N GLU A 117 -12.68 -9.27 -10.86
CA GLU A 117 -12.44 -7.93 -11.38
C GLU A 117 -11.03 -7.45 -11.05
N SER A 118 -10.38 -6.80 -12.01
CA SER A 118 -9.04 -6.23 -11.82
C SER A 118 -9.06 -5.04 -10.84
N ASP A 119 -7.93 -4.78 -10.17
CA ASP A 119 -7.77 -3.60 -9.29
C ASP A 119 -8.06 -2.29 -10.03
N ALA A 120 -7.71 -2.19 -11.31
CA ALA A 120 -7.97 -1.00 -12.10
C ALA A 120 -9.47 -0.76 -12.31
N ALA A 121 -10.23 -1.83 -12.59
CA ALA A 121 -11.68 -1.74 -12.79
C ALA A 121 -12.39 -1.41 -11.46
N LEU A 122 -12.04 -2.12 -10.37
CA LEU A 122 -12.59 -1.84 -9.05
C LEU A 122 -12.29 -0.41 -8.60
N ARG A 123 -11.06 0.06 -8.77
CA ARG A 123 -10.66 1.43 -8.42
C ARG A 123 -11.48 2.47 -9.15
N ARG A 124 -11.74 2.25 -10.45
CA ARG A 124 -12.61 3.13 -11.26
C ARG A 124 -14.03 3.16 -10.70
N ARG A 125 -14.60 2.01 -10.33
CA ARG A 125 -15.94 1.96 -9.73
C ARG A 125 -15.99 2.71 -8.40
N VAL A 126 -14.96 2.58 -7.57
CA VAL A 126 -14.84 3.34 -6.31
C VAL A 126 -14.79 4.85 -6.54
N GLN A 127 -14.06 5.31 -7.56
CA GLN A 127 -14.06 6.74 -7.92
C GLN A 127 -15.45 7.26 -8.34
N MET A 128 -16.23 6.40 -8.97
CA MET A 128 -17.59 6.75 -9.45
C MET A 128 -18.68 6.49 -8.39
N ALA A 129 -18.32 6.09 -7.17
CA ALA A 129 -19.28 5.68 -6.14
C ALA A 129 -20.35 6.75 -5.84
N PHE A 130 -19.94 8.02 -5.81
CA PHE A 130 -20.86 9.13 -5.56
C PHE A 130 -21.82 9.39 -6.72
N ASP A 131 -21.42 9.06 -7.95
CA ASP A 131 -22.30 9.20 -9.12
C ASP A 131 -23.44 8.17 -9.05
N GLY A 132 -23.19 7.01 -8.44
CA GLY A 132 -24.20 5.97 -8.20
C GLY A 132 -25.31 6.39 -7.23
N LEU A 133 -25.06 7.39 -6.37
CA LEU A 133 -26.08 7.93 -5.46
C LEU A 133 -27.06 8.91 -6.13
N ASN A 134 -26.76 9.33 -7.34
CA ASN A 134 -27.59 10.29 -8.08
C ASN A 134 -28.67 9.54 -8.88
N THR A 135 -29.89 9.58 -8.39
CA THR A 135 -31.06 9.00 -9.06
C THR A 135 -31.61 9.87 -10.21
N ALA A 136 -31.10 11.08 -10.38
CA ALA A 136 -31.61 12.07 -11.34
C ALA A 136 -31.01 11.97 -12.76
N GLY A 137 -30.21 10.93 -13.04
CA GLY A 137 -29.85 10.58 -14.42
C GLY A 137 -28.69 11.37 -15.01
N SER A 138 -27.63 11.66 -14.24
CA SER A 138 -26.36 12.06 -14.84
C SER A 138 -25.79 10.91 -15.70
N ILE A 139 -25.05 11.24 -16.74
CA ILE A 139 -24.39 10.23 -17.61
C ILE A 139 -23.50 9.32 -16.78
N ASP A 140 -22.78 9.87 -15.80
CA ASP A 140 -21.86 9.15 -14.93
C ASP A 140 -22.60 8.16 -14.00
N SER A 141 -23.84 8.48 -13.56
CA SER A 141 -24.69 7.56 -12.82
C SER A 141 -25.06 6.31 -13.66
N TYR A 142 -25.44 6.50 -14.92
CA TYR A 142 -25.73 5.37 -15.82
C TYR A 142 -24.49 4.51 -16.07
N ILE A 143 -23.32 5.14 -16.25
CA ILE A 143 -22.05 4.42 -16.44
C ILE A 143 -21.70 3.62 -15.18
N TYR A 144 -21.87 4.21 -14.00
CA TYR A 144 -21.63 3.51 -12.71
C TYR A 144 -22.49 2.25 -12.61
N HIS A 145 -23.79 2.35 -12.84
CA HIS A 145 -24.68 1.21 -12.76
C HIS A 145 -24.40 0.15 -13.83
N ALA A 146 -24.02 0.57 -15.05
CA ALA A 146 -23.64 -0.38 -16.10
C ALA A 146 -22.32 -1.12 -15.81
N LEU A 147 -21.39 -0.52 -15.07
CA LEU A 147 -20.15 -1.18 -14.65
C LEU A 147 -20.34 -2.13 -13.46
N GLY A 148 -21.45 -2.01 -12.74
CA GLY A 148 -21.79 -2.85 -11.59
C GLY A 148 -22.73 -4.01 -11.90
N ALA A 149 -23.25 -4.07 -13.13
CA ALA A 149 -24.15 -5.12 -13.60
C ALA A 149 -23.36 -6.29 -14.19
#